data_874204baf8980779accd18217c37d446
#
_entry.id   874204baf8980779accd18217c37d446
#
_cell.length_a   1.000
_cell.length_b   1.000
_cell.length_c   1.000
_cell.angle_alpha   90.00
_cell.angle_beta   90.00
_cell.angle_gamma   90.00
#
_symmetry.space_group_name_H-M   'P 1'
#
loop_
_entity.id
_entity.type
_entity.pdbx_description
1 polymer ?
#
loop_
_entity_poly.entity_id
_entity_poly.type
_entity_poly.pdbx_seq_one_letter_code
_entity_poly.pdbx_strand_id
1 'polypeptide(L)'
;MKRFILTMAACLIALGASAQQWGVGGRIGAGLQAQGEYTFSNNNYIEARFGMSWCEVGATLMADFTAIYQWDVLTMNWTPRAGQWFMDAGVGVGVGGRGNYAYVGPVGAVKLGIKLNRVPLKIAVDWTPMFGMSIAYGGGHSYTEFHEYGLANFGLSCVYCF
;
A
#
# COMPACT_ATOMS: atom_id res chain seq x y z
N MET A 1 21.35 17.39 11.04
CA MET A 1 19.89 17.28 10.92
C MET A 1 19.32 18.23 9.88
N LYS A 2 19.55 19.56 9.93
CA LYS A 2 19.01 20.52 8.94
C LYS A 2 19.42 20.20 7.48
N ARG A 3 20.67 19.80 7.24
CA ARG A 3 21.15 19.45 5.89
C ARG A 3 20.50 18.17 5.34
N PHE A 4 20.19 17.20 6.20
CA PHE A 4 19.50 15.96 5.80
C PHE A 4 18.05 16.24 5.41
N ILE A 5 17.35 17.11 6.16
CA ILE A 5 15.99 17.55 5.84
C ILE A 5 15.97 18.34 4.52
N LEU A 6 16.97 19.21 4.29
CA LEU A 6 17.07 19.97 3.03
C LEU A 6 17.34 19.05 1.84
N THR A 7 18.20 18.04 2.01
CA THR A 7 18.49 17.07 0.95
C THR A 7 17.27 16.20 0.64
N MET A 8 16.54 15.73 1.65
CA MET A 8 15.27 15.04 1.44
C MET A 8 14.23 15.91 0.74
N ALA A 9 14.09 17.17 1.17
CA ALA A 9 13.18 18.12 0.53
C ALA A 9 13.59 18.41 -0.93
N ALA A 10 14.88 18.57 -1.21
CA ALA A 10 15.40 18.78 -2.56
C ALA A 10 15.21 17.53 -3.46
N CYS A 11 15.38 16.32 -2.92
CA CYS A 11 15.07 15.07 -3.64
C CYS A 11 13.58 14.95 -3.95
N LEU A 12 12.69 15.31 -3.01
CA LEU A 12 11.25 15.32 -3.24
C LEU A 12 10.83 16.36 -4.31
N ILE A 13 11.48 17.52 -4.33
CA ILE A 13 11.23 18.55 -5.34
C ILE A 13 11.78 18.14 -6.72
N ALA A 14 12.94 17.48 -6.77
CA ALA A 14 13.52 16.98 -8.02
C ALA A 14 12.70 15.85 -8.65
N LEU A 15 12.04 15.03 -7.85
CA LEU A 15 11.10 14.01 -8.32
C LEU A 15 9.82 14.61 -8.89
N GLY A 16 9.42 15.80 -8.43
CA GLY A 16 8.25 16.53 -8.94
C GLY A 16 8.41 17.13 -10.34
N ALA A 17 9.63 17.13 -10.91
CA ALA A 17 9.89 17.64 -12.26
C ALA A 17 9.50 16.66 -13.38
N SER A 18 9.25 15.39 -13.07
CA SER A 18 8.72 14.39 -14.02
C SER A 18 7.21 14.24 -13.78
N ALA A 19 6.47 15.23 -14.24
CA ALA A 19 5.05 15.44 -13.95
C ALA A 19 4.19 14.16 -13.91
N GLN A 20 3.44 14.01 -12.83
CA GLN A 20 2.23 13.18 -12.66
C GLN A 20 2.39 11.66 -12.63
N GLN A 21 3.58 11.13 -12.48
CA GLN A 21 3.79 9.67 -12.42
C GLN A 21 3.99 9.12 -11.00
N TRP A 22 4.31 9.97 -10.03
CA TRP A 22 4.60 9.55 -8.67
C TRP A 22 3.52 9.98 -7.68
N GLY A 23 3.25 9.11 -6.74
CA GLY A 23 2.42 9.39 -5.58
C GLY A 23 3.10 8.92 -4.30
N VAL A 24 3.01 9.70 -3.24
CA VAL A 24 3.53 9.34 -1.91
C VAL A 24 2.47 9.62 -0.87
N GLY A 25 2.28 8.70 0.04
CA GLY A 25 1.25 8.81 1.04
C GLY A 25 1.36 7.82 2.18
N GLY A 26 0.23 7.58 2.81
CA GLY A 26 0.12 6.63 3.90
C GLY A 26 -1.20 5.89 3.87
N ARG A 27 -1.21 4.75 4.53
CA ARG A 27 -2.38 3.89 4.72
C ARG A 27 -2.53 3.52 6.18
N ILE A 28 -3.74 3.59 6.67
CA ILE A 28 -4.15 3.13 8.00
C ILE A 28 -5.21 2.05 7.81
N GLY A 29 -5.03 0.91 8.45
CA GLY A 29 -5.96 -0.21 8.38
C GLY A 29 -5.56 -1.31 9.35
N ALA A 30 -5.24 -2.49 8.85
CA ALA A 30 -4.64 -3.56 9.66
C ALA A 30 -3.24 -3.19 10.22
N GLY A 31 -2.79 -1.94 10.01
CA GLY A 31 -1.54 -1.38 10.47
C GLY A 31 -1.37 0.05 9.98
N LEU A 32 -0.16 0.57 10.13
CA LEU A 32 0.26 1.86 9.60
C LEU A 32 1.36 1.63 8.56
N GLN A 33 1.12 2.08 7.34
CA GLN A 33 2.03 1.84 6.21
C GLN A 33 2.31 3.15 5.48
N ALA A 34 3.56 3.40 5.12
CA ALA A 34 3.93 4.36 4.09
C ALA A 34 3.63 3.75 2.73
N GLN A 35 3.13 4.56 1.79
CA GLN A 35 2.71 4.13 0.47
C GLN A 35 3.39 4.98 -0.60
N GLY A 36 3.93 4.31 -1.62
CA GLY A 36 4.43 4.93 -2.84
C GLY A 36 3.69 4.37 -4.05
N GLU A 37 3.33 5.23 -5.00
CA GLU A 37 2.70 4.84 -6.27
C GLU A 37 3.54 5.34 -7.44
N TYR A 38 3.67 4.53 -8.48
CA TYR A 38 4.25 4.93 -9.75
C TYR A 38 3.33 4.55 -10.90
N THR A 39 2.80 5.57 -11.58
CA THR A 39 1.89 5.42 -12.71
C THR A 39 2.68 5.41 -14.01
N PHE A 40 2.59 4.35 -14.78
CA PHE A 40 3.26 4.19 -16.08
C PHE A 40 2.29 4.18 -17.28
N SER A 41 1.01 4.19 -17.00
CA SER A 41 -0.04 4.31 -18.00
C SER A 41 -1.26 4.99 -17.37
N ASN A 42 -2.14 5.56 -18.19
CA ASN A 42 -3.36 6.20 -17.68
C ASN A 42 -4.25 5.26 -16.86
N ASN A 43 -4.10 3.95 -17.05
CA ASN A 43 -4.94 2.94 -16.43
C ASN A 43 -4.19 2.02 -15.45
N ASN A 44 -2.84 2.13 -15.35
CA ASN A 44 -2.06 1.16 -14.60
C ASN A 44 -0.98 1.84 -13.77
N TYR A 45 -0.79 1.36 -12.55
CA TYR A 45 0.29 1.81 -11.67
C TYR A 45 0.79 0.68 -10.76
N ILE A 46 2.01 0.81 -10.29
CA ILE A 46 2.56 -0.03 -9.23
C ILE A 46 2.44 0.74 -7.91
N GLU A 47 2.04 0.03 -6.90
CA GLU A 47 1.96 0.50 -5.54
C GLU A 47 2.89 -0.32 -4.66
N ALA A 48 3.75 0.36 -3.90
CA ALA A 48 4.58 -0.23 -2.87
C ALA A 48 4.16 0.30 -1.50
N ARG A 49 3.97 -0.59 -0.54
CA ARG A 49 3.65 -0.26 0.85
C ARG A 49 4.72 -0.83 1.77
N PHE A 50 5.12 -0.06 2.75
CA PHE A 50 6.05 -0.49 3.79
C PHE A 50 5.58 0.05 5.13
N GLY A 51 5.54 -0.80 6.15
CA GLY A 51 5.12 -0.36 7.46
C GLY A 51 5.10 -1.44 8.52
N MET A 52 4.16 -1.29 9.42
CA MET A 52 3.90 -2.22 10.50
C MET A 52 2.42 -2.61 10.48
N SER A 53 2.16 -3.90 10.47
CA SER A 53 0.81 -4.46 10.57
C SER A 53 0.61 -5.21 11.88
N TRP A 54 -0.63 -5.24 12.36
CA TRP A 54 -1.02 -6.10 13.46
C TRP A 54 -1.37 -7.47 12.91
N CYS A 55 -0.56 -8.47 13.25
CA CYS A 55 -0.94 -9.86 12.99
C CYS A 55 -1.92 -10.31 14.08
N GLU A 56 -2.97 -11.02 13.68
CA GLU A 56 -3.98 -11.57 14.61
C GLU A 56 -3.39 -12.56 15.62
N VAL A 57 -2.26 -13.17 15.28
CA VAL A 57 -1.54 -14.08 16.18
C VAL A 57 -0.82 -13.27 17.26
N GLY A 58 -1.52 -13.00 18.39
CA GLY A 58 -0.93 -12.42 19.58
C GLY A 58 -0.80 -10.91 19.63
N ALA A 59 -1.59 -10.15 18.86
CA ALA A 59 -1.56 -8.66 18.81
C ALA A 59 -0.14 -8.06 18.66
N THR A 60 0.69 -8.70 17.86
CA THR A 60 2.10 -8.39 17.71
C THR A 60 2.33 -7.55 16.46
N LEU A 61 3.01 -6.42 16.60
CA LEU A 61 3.44 -5.59 15.47
C LEU A 61 4.49 -6.32 14.64
N MET A 62 4.27 -6.43 13.35
CA MET A 62 5.17 -7.05 12.38
C MET A 62 5.53 -6.02 11.31
N ALA A 63 6.79 -6.00 10.90
CA ALA A 63 7.18 -5.24 9.73
C ALA A 63 6.65 -5.94 8.48
N ASP A 64 6.07 -5.17 7.56
CA ASP A 64 5.54 -5.69 6.31
C ASP A 64 5.95 -4.83 5.12
N PHE A 65 6.04 -5.48 3.98
CA PHE A 65 6.22 -4.87 2.68
C PHE A 65 5.25 -5.53 1.69
N THR A 66 4.57 -4.70 0.89
CA THR A 66 3.63 -5.17 -0.12
C THR A 66 3.88 -4.43 -1.42
N ALA A 67 3.95 -5.15 -2.53
CA ALA A 67 4.02 -4.58 -3.87
C ALA A 67 2.82 -5.08 -4.68
N ILE A 68 2.05 -4.15 -5.24
CA ILE A 68 0.78 -4.42 -5.92
C ILE A 68 0.78 -3.73 -7.28
N TYR A 69 0.45 -4.47 -8.32
CA TYR A 69 0.10 -3.92 -9.62
C TYR A 69 -1.40 -3.62 -9.65
N GLN A 70 -1.77 -2.38 -9.94
CA GLN A 70 -3.14 -1.87 -9.91
C GLN A 70 -3.62 -1.47 -11.30
N TRP A 71 -4.89 -1.74 -11.59
CA TRP A 71 -5.62 -1.29 -12.77
C TRP A 71 -6.73 -0.35 -12.35
N ASP A 72 -6.90 0.76 -13.04
CA ASP A 72 -8.12 1.57 -12.99
C ASP A 72 -9.22 0.81 -13.77
N VAL A 73 -10.17 0.27 -13.03
CA VAL A 73 -11.27 -0.54 -13.60
C VAL A 73 -12.44 0.35 -14.00
N LEU A 74 -12.72 1.36 -13.19
CA LEU A 74 -13.89 2.20 -13.40
C LEU A 74 -13.65 3.62 -12.87
N THR A 75 -13.92 4.59 -13.72
CA THR A 75 -13.90 6.00 -13.37
C THR A 75 -15.30 6.58 -13.40
N MET A 76 -15.72 7.22 -12.32
CA MET A 76 -17.11 7.68 -12.11
C MET A 76 -17.14 9.17 -11.79
N ASN A 77 -18.11 9.89 -12.35
CA ASN A 77 -18.31 11.33 -12.13
C ASN A 77 -19.47 11.61 -11.16
N TRP A 78 -19.46 11.00 -9.99
CA TRP A 78 -20.53 11.19 -8.99
C TRP A 78 -20.55 12.60 -8.40
N THR A 79 -19.38 13.18 -8.16
CA THR A 79 -19.23 14.52 -7.58
C THR A 79 -18.25 15.37 -8.39
N PRO A 80 -18.59 15.81 -9.61
CA PRO A 80 -17.64 16.45 -10.54
C PRO A 80 -17.04 17.76 -10.02
N ARG A 81 -17.66 18.40 -9.06
CA ARG A 81 -17.10 19.62 -8.41
C ARG A 81 -16.02 19.28 -7.37
N ALA A 82 -16.12 18.16 -6.70
CA ALA A 82 -15.20 17.73 -5.64
C ALA A 82 -14.00 16.97 -6.21
N GLY A 83 -14.26 16.05 -7.12
CA GLY A 83 -13.22 15.19 -7.69
C GLY A 83 -13.79 14.09 -8.56
N GLN A 84 -12.90 13.29 -9.09
CA GLN A 84 -13.19 12.12 -9.90
C GLN A 84 -13.10 10.86 -9.06
N TRP A 85 -14.19 10.12 -8.97
CA TRP A 85 -14.22 8.83 -8.30
C TRP A 85 -13.59 7.75 -9.18
N PHE A 86 -12.92 6.81 -8.55
CA PHE A 86 -12.27 5.69 -9.22
C PHE A 86 -12.46 4.39 -8.43
N MET A 87 -12.44 3.29 -9.15
CA MET A 87 -12.36 1.96 -8.59
C MET A 87 -11.19 1.22 -9.24
N ASP A 88 -10.22 0.83 -8.45
CA ASP A 88 -9.06 0.09 -8.89
C ASP A 88 -9.12 -1.36 -8.39
N ALA A 89 -8.60 -2.26 -9.17
CA ALA A 89 -8.34 -3.64 -8.77
C ALA A 89 -6.88 -3.97 -8.99
N GLY A 90 -6.31 -4.85 -8.17
CA GLY A 90 -4.89 -5.17 -8.26
C GLY A 90 -4.54 -6.55 -7.72
N VAL A 91 -3.36 -6.98 -8.11
CA VAL A 91 -2.73 -8.20 -7.60
C VAL A 91 -1.25 -7.92 -7.30
N GLY A 92 -0.73 -8.63 -6.33
CA GLY A 92 0.65 -8.40 -5.90
C GLY A 92 1.19 -9.48 -4.99
N VAL A 93 2.24 -9.12 -4.29
CA VAL A 93 2.90 -9.98 -3.30
C VAL A 93 3.14 -9.18 -2.03
N GLY A 94 3.02 -9.85 -0.90
CA GLY A 94 3.33 -9.31 0.40
C GLY A 94 4.31 -10.20 1.15
N VAL A 95 5.18 -9.56 1.90
CA VAL A 95 6.11 -10.23 2.82
C VAL A 95 6.12 -9.48 4.13
N GLY A 96 6.30 -10.19 5.22
CA GLY A 96 6.45 -9.56 6.51
C GLY A 96 7.02 -10.52 7.53
N GLY A 97 7.31 -9.99 8.72
CA GLY A 97 7.83 -10.84 9.76
C GLY A 97 8.28 -10.09 11.00
N ARG A 98 8.57 -10.88 12.04
CA ARG A 98 9.14 -10.43 13.30
C ARG A 98 9.87 -11.57 13.99
N GLY A 99 11.11 -11.32 14.40
CA GLY A 99 11.92 -12.32 15.10
C GLY A 99 12.04 -13.61 14.28
N ASN A 100 11.51 -14.68 14.82
CA ASN A 100 11.58 -16.02 14.20
C ASN A 100 10.34 -16.37 13.37
N TYR A 101 9.49 -15.41 13.07
CA TYR A 101 8.28 -15.59 12.28
C TYR A 101 8.33 -14.72 11.02
N ALA A 102 8.08 -15.33 9.87
CA ALA A 102 7.98 -14.63 8.59
C ALA A 102 6.78 -15.19 7.82
N TYR A 103 6.20 -14.34 6.97
CA TYR A 103 5.16 -14.75 6.03
C TYR A 103 5.43 -14.18 4.64
N VAL A 104 4.96 -14.85 3.64
CA VAL A 104 5.00 -14.42 2.24
C VAL A 104 3.78 -14.96 1.51
N GLY A 105 3.20 -14.17 0.63
CA GLY A 105 2.08 -14.64 -0.17
C GLY A 105 1.54 -13.67 -1.19
N PRO A 106 0.66 -14.14 -2.09
CA PRO A 106 -0.07 -13.30 -3.00
C PRO A 106 -1.06 -12.40 -2.28
N VAL A 107 -1.22 -11.19 -2.81
CA VAL A 107 -2.14 -10.16 -2.33
C VAL A 107 -3.09 -9.79 -3.45
N GLY A 108 -4.40 -9.77 -3.15
CA GLY A 108 -5.39 -9.10 -3.96
C GLY A 108 -5.56 -7.65 -3.49
N ALA A 109 -6.09 -6.78 -4.33
CA ALA A 109 -6.47 -5.43 -3.92
C ALA A 109 -7.71 -4.96 -4.66
N VAL A 110 -8.60 -4.32 -3.93
CA VAL A 110 -9.71 -3.54 -4.50
C VAL A 110 -9.74 -2.20 -3.77
N LYS A 111 -9.77 -1.11 -4.52
CA LYS A 111 -9.83 0.26 -3.99
C LYS A 111 -11.04 0.98 -4.54
N LEU A 112 -11.67 1.78 -3.69
CA LEU A 112 -12.66 2.78 -4.07
C LEU A 112 -12.24 4.12 -3.49
N GLY A 113 -12.09 5.13 -4.33
CA GLY A 113 -11.57 6.41 -3.88
C GLY A 113 -11.99 7.59 -4.73
N ILE A 114 -11.45 8.77 -4.38
CA ILE A 114 -11.64 10.02 -5.07
C ILE A 114 -10.31 10.72 -5.30
N LYS A 115 -10.06 11.17 -6.53
CA LYS A 115 -9.00 12.12 -6.88
C LYS A 115 -9.58 13.52 -6.81
N LEU A 116 -9.07 14.37 -5.93
CA LEU A 116 -9.59 15.72 -5.73
C LEU A 116 -9.15 16.65 -6.87
N ASN A 117 -10.09 17.50 -7.36
CA ASN A 117 -9.79 18.41 -8.48
C ASN A 117 -8.92 19.60 -8.10
N ARG A 118 -8.97 20.05 -6.83
CA ARG A 118 -8.30 21.27 -6.39
C ARG A 118 -6.94 21.03 -5.75
N VAL A 119 -6.68 19.82 -5.33
CA VAL A 119 -5.46 19.39 -4.65
C VAL A 119 -5.03 18.07 -5.24
N PRO A 120 -3.77 17.82 -5.51
CA PRO A 120 -3.31 16.56 -6.07
C PRO A 120 -3.31 15.45 -5.00
N LEU A 121 -4.48 15.22 -4.40
CA LEU A 121 -4.72 14.22 -3.37
C LEU A 121 -5.67 13.14 -3.89
N LYS A 122 -5.29 11.90 -3.62
CA LYS A 122 -6.06 10.70 -3.86
C LYS A 122 -6.38 10.08 -2.50
N ILE A 123 -7.66 9.91 -2.19
CA ILE A 123 -8.13 9.31 -0.93
C ILE A 123 -8.94 8.08 -1.30
N ALA A 124 -8.63 6.94 -0.70
CA ALA A 124 -9.31 5.70 -1.02
C ALA A 124 -9.50 4.81 0.21
N VAL A 125 -10.61 4.09 0.22
CA VAL A 125 -10.80 2.89 1.04
C VAL A 125 -10.33 1.71 0.20
N ASP A 126 -9.59 0.81 0.78
CA ASP A 126 -9.11 -0.39 0.11
C ASP A 126 -9.40 -1.66 0.94
N TRP A 127 -9.51 -2.75 0.22
CA TRP A 127 -9.53 -4.10 0.75
C TRP A 127 -8.40 -4.88 0.10
N THR A 128 -7.48 -5.38 0.92
CA THR A 128 -6.26 -6.06 0.44
C THR A 128 -6.11 -7.43 1.11
N PRO A 129 -6.93 -8.43 0.70
CA PRO A 129 -6.80 -9.78 1.19
C PRO A 129 -5.45 -10.38 0.81
N MET A 130 -4.85 -11.08 1.73
CA MET A 130 -3.60 -11.80 1.54
C MET A 130 -3.76 -13.27 1.90
N PHE A 131 -3.24 -14.13 1.06
CA PHE A 131 -3.12 -15.57 1.29
C PHE A 131 -1.65 -15.92 1.28
N GLY A 132 -1.16 -16.65 2.26
CA GLY A 132 0.26 -16.89 2.26
C GLY A 132 0.72 -18.04 3.12
N MET A 133 2.01 -18.29 3.04
CA MET A 133 2.71 -19.28 3.86
C MET A 133 3.40 -18.54 5.00
N SER A 134 3.20 -19.03 6.21
CA SER A 134 3.97 -18.62 7.36
C SER A 134 5.07 -19.62 7.67
N ILE A 135 6.21 -19.11 8.06
CA ILE A 135 7.37 -19.88 8.44
C ILE A 135 7.77 -19.45 9.84
N ALA A 136 7.67 -20.36 10.79
CA ALA A 136 8.14 -20.14 12.15
C ALA A 136 9.40 -20.97 12.42
N TYR A 137 10.43 -20.35 12.95
CA TYR A 137 11.69 -20.99 13.31
C TYR A 137 11.79 -21.10 14.83
N GLY A 138 11.84 -22.33 15.36
CA GLY A 138 12.00 -22.55 16.78
C GLY A 138 12.55 -23.93 17.10
N GLY A 139 13.46 -24.04 18.08
CA GLY A 139 13.94 -25.33 18.59
C GLY A 139 14.62 -26.25 17.58
N GLY A 140 15.21 -25.72 16.50
CA GLY A 140 15.84 -26.51 15.44
C GLY A 140 14.86 -27.10 14.42
N HIS A 141 13.58 -26.76 14.51
CA HIS A 141 12.54 -27.15 13.56
C HIS A 141 11.92 -25.93 12.90
N SER A 142 11.62 -26.02 11.60
CA SER A 142 10.81 -25.05 10.86
C SER A 142 9.42 -25.63 10.66
N TYR A 143 8.40 -24.86 11.02
CA TYR A 143 7.00 -25.18 10.74
C TYR A 143 6.52 -24.23 9.64
N THR A 144 5.91 -24.82 8.62
CA THR A 144 5.30 -24.04 7.53
C THR A 144 3.80 -24.34 7.54
N GLU A 145 3.00 -23.31 7.70
CA GLU A 145 1.55 -23.40 7.66
C GLU A 145 1.00 -22.46 6.59
N PHE A 146 -0.04 -22.90 5.90
CA PHE A 146 -0.80 -22.04 5.02
C PHE A 146 -1.85 -21.30 5.84
N HIS A 147 -1.78 -19.96 5.80
CA HIS A 147 -2.68 -19.10 6.56
C HIS A 147 -3.39 -18.10 5.65
N GLU A 148 -4.63 -17.83 5.97
CA GLU A 148 -5.41 -16.75 5.39
C GLU A 148 -5.08 -15.46 6.16
N TYR A 149 -3.97 -14.80 5.77
CA TYR A 149 -3.60 -13.54 6.40
C TYR A 149 -4.46 -12.40 5.87
N GLY A 150 -5.26 -11.82 6.76
CA GLY A 150 -5.88 -10.57 6.47
C GLY A 150 -6.96 -10.59 5.40
N LEU A 151 -7.84 -11.60 5.39
CA LEU A 151 -9.09 -11.51 4.61
C LEU A 151 -9.88 -10.25 4.95
N ALA A 152 -9.82 -9.79 6.21
CA ALA A 152 -10.44 -8.56 6.69
C ALA A 152 -9.51 -7.34 6.65
N ASN A 153 -8.47 -7.34 5.80
CA ASN A 153 -7.52 -6.23 5.71
C ASN A 153 -8.09 -5.05 4.92
N PHE A 154 -8.97 -4.29 5.57
CA PHE A 154 -9.47 -3.02 5.07
C PHE A 154 -8.57 -1.87 5.52
N GLY A 155 -8.47 -0.82 4.72
CA GLY A 155 -7.69 0.36 5.03
C GLY A 155 -8.21 1.63 4.37
N LEU A 156 -7.74 2.75 4.90
CA LEU A 156 -7.90 4.08 4.34
C LEU A 156 -6.54 4.58 3.92
N SER A 157 -6.40 4.97 2.67
CA SER A 157 -5.18 5.52 2.10
C SER A 157 -5.36 6.97 1.67
N CYS A 158 -4.29 7.75 1.84
CA CYS A 158 -4.20 9.13 1.36
C CYS A 158 -2.86 9.30 0.67
N VAL A 159 -2.87 9.66 -0.61
CA VAL A 159 -1.70 9.78 -1.47
C VAL A 159 -1.66 11.14 -2.14
N TYR A 160 -0.54 11.81 -2.04
CA TYR A 160 -0.24 13.04 -2.77
C TYR A 160 0.42 12.68 -4.10
N CYS A 161 -0.16 13.10 -5.21
CA CYS A 161 0.32 12.85 -6.58
C CYS A 161 1.11 14.05 -7.10
N PHE A 162 2.30 13.79 -7.65
CA PHE A 162 3.18 14.83 -8.20
C PHE A 162 3.00 14.95 -9.70
#